data_92979683691b80121df4357a2570f846
#
_entry.id   92979683691b80121df4357a2570f846
#
_cell.length_a   1.000
_cell.length_b   1.000
_cell.length_c   1.000
_cell.angle_alpha   90.00
_cell.angle_beta   90.00
_cell.angle_gamma   90.00
#
_symmetry.space_group_name_H-M   'P 1'
#
loop_
_entity.id
_entity.type
_entity.pdbx_description
1 polymer ?
#
loop_
_entity_poly.entity_id
_entity_poly.type
_entity_poly.pdbx_seq_one_letter_code
_entity_poly.pdbx_strand_id
1 'polypeptide(L)'
;MTINNFYGHILCGFTSLLILFSLTVHAETGQSKINEVLQLKDEPAGVVFEIDTGQKDGLEWALPMVKKHISQLKARFPELDIAIVTHGREQFALQNQKKQNNKKVHSLTQQLVGEDVQLHVCGTHAEWRGVSEEDFPEYVDVAVTGPAQINDYVAIGYILVKITSRT
;
A
#
# COMPACT_ATOMS: atom_id res chain seq x y z
N MET A 1 51.40 62.34 -37.60
CA MET A 1 51.88 60.95 -37.58
C MET A 1 51.09 60.24 -36.49
N THR A 2 50.04 59.59 -36.89
CA THR A 2 48.94 59.11 -36.04
C THR A 2 49.09 57.61 -35.85
N ILE A 3 49.13 57.15 -34.61
CA ILE A 3 49.15 55.70 -34.28
C ILE A 3 47.82 55.39 -33.63
N ASN A 4 46.99 54.58 -34.33
CA ASN A 4 45.74 54.06 -33.82
C ASN A 4 46.01 52.81 -32.98
N ASN A 5 45.54 52.81 -31.72
CA ASN A 5 45.46 51.67 -30.87
C ASN A 5 44.09 51.01 -31.05
N PHE A 6 44.07 49.78 -31.54
CA PHE A 6 42.89 48.95 -31.58
C PHE A 6 42.93 47.97 -30.36
N TYR A 7 42.12 48.23 -29.39
CA TYR A 7 41.85 47.26 -28.28
C TYR A 7 40.66 46.41 -28.66
N GLY A 8 40.92 45.16 -29.01
CA GLY A 8 39.89 44.13 -29.16
C GLY A 8 39.45 43.56 -27.82
N HIS A 9 38.16 43.80 -27.48
CA HIS A 9 37.53 43.19 -26.31
C HIS A 9 37.09 41.75 -26.68
N ILE A 10 37.76 40.75 -26.11
CA ILE A 10 37.30 39.34 -26.19
C ILE A 10 36.30 39.17 -25.04
N LEU A 11 35.01 39.16 -25.38
CA LEU A 11 33.95 38.79 -24.47
C LEU A 11 33.88 37.26 -24.39
N CYS A 12 34.43 36.68 -23.30
CA CYS A 12 34.31 35.26 -23.01
C CYS A 12 32.96 35.00 -22.33
N GLY A 13 31.97 34.60 -23.11
CA GLY A 13 30.64 34.23 -22.63
C GLY A 13 30.67 32.86 -21.95
N PHE A 14 30.66 32.83 -20.64
CA PHE A 14 30.41 31.61 -19.86
C PHE A 14 28.89 31.33 -19.85
N THR A 15 28.43 30.50 -20.76
CA THR A 15 27.08 29.92 -20.71
C THR A 15 27.08 28.81 -19.64
N SER A 16 26.62 29.16 -18.44
CA SER A 16 26.38 28.22 -17.35
C SER A 16 25.15 27.39 -17.67
N LEU A 17 25.34 26.16 -18.14
CA LEU A 17 24.27 25.18 -18.38
C LEU A 17 23.81 24.64 -17.02
N LEU A 18 22.75 25.21 -16.47
CA LEU A 18 22.06 24.70 -15.28
C LEU A 18 21.29 23.44 -15.70
N ILE A 19 21.88 22.26 -15.43
CA ILE A 19 21.21 20.98 -15.51
C ILE A 19 20.28 20.86 -14.31
N LEU A 20 19.00 21.19 -14.50
CA LEU A 20 17.94 20.89 -13.53
C LEU A 20 17.75 19.37 -13.47
N PHE A 21 18.34 18.75 -12.45
CA PHE A 21 18.07 17.36 -12.09
C PHE A 21 16.67 17.31 -11.49
N SER A 22 15.65 17.07 -12.30
CA SER A 22 14.30 16.79 -11.82
C SER A 22 14.32 15.46 -11.08
N LEU A 23 14.37 15.49 -9.75
CA LEU A 23 14.10 14.33 -8.91
C LEU A 23 12.61 13.98 -9.07
N THR A 24 12.32 13.08 -9.98
CA THR A 24 10.99 12.45 -10.05
C THR A 24 10.84 11.55 -8.83
N VAL A 25 10.16 12.07 -7.81
CA VAL A 25 9.67 11.23 -6.71
C VAL A 25 8.59 10.32 -7.31
N HIS A 26 8.97 9.10 -7.66
CA HIS A 26 7.99 8.08 -8.02
C HIS A 26 7.29 7.67 -6.72
N ALA A 27 5.99 7.90 -6.64
CA ALA A 27 5.18 7.26 -5.61
C ALA A 27 5.32 5.75 -5.81
N GLU A 28 5.82 5.06 -4.79
CA GLU A 28 6.00 3.62 -4.82
C GLU A 28 4.62 2.97 -4.93
N THR A 29 4.34 2.30 -6.04
CA THR A 29 3.09 1.57 -6.22
C THR A 29 3.17 0.21 -5.51
N GLY A 30 2.01 -0.32 -5.08
CA GLY A 30 1.98 -1.66 -4.49
C GLY A 30 2.66 -2.73 -5.36
N GLN A 31 2.52 -2.63 -6.69
CA GLN A 31 3.18 -3.57 -7.63
C GLN A 31 4.71 -3.44 -7.61
N SER A 32 5.26 -2.21 -7.48
CA SER A 32 6.71 -2.01 -7.38
C SER A 32 7.26 -2.72 -6.15
N LYS A 33 6.59 -2.56 -5.00
CA LYS A 33 6.98 -3.20 -3.75
C LYS A 33 6.90 -4.73 -3.81
N ILE A 34 5.86 -5.28 -4.45
CA ILE A 34 5.76 -6.72 -4.69
C ILE A 34 6.96 -7.22 -5.51
N ASN A 35 7.33 -6.52 -6.58
CA ASN A 35 8.48 -6.90 -7.41
C ASN A 35 9.79 -6.89 -6.61
N GLU A 36 9.97 -5.94 -5.69
CA GLU A 36 11.12 -5.92 -4.78
C GLU A 36 11.14 -7.14 -3.85
N VAL A 37 9.99 -7.46 -3.23
CA VAL A 37 9.89 -8.65 -2.36
C VAL A 37 10.21 -9.93 -3.12
N LEU A 38 9.71 -10.08 -4.35
CA LEU A 38 9.98 -11.26 -5.19
C LEU A 38 11.45 -11.44 -5.57
N GLN A 39 12.26 -10.35 -5.51
CA GLN A 39 13.71 -10.40 -5.76
C GLN A 39 14.54 -10.74 -4.51
N LEU A 40 13.94 -10.82 -3.34
CA LEU A 40 14.66 -11.20 -2.12
C LEU A 40 15.24 -12.60 -2.26
N LYS A 41 16.46 -12.76 -1.71
CA LYS A 41 17.13 -14.06 -1.68
C LYS A 41 16.44 -15.00 -0.69
N ASP A 42 16.17 -14.49 0.50
CA ASP A 42 15.59 -15.23 1.62
C ASP A 42 14.16 -14.76 1.88
N GLU A 43 13.33 -15.64 2.42
CA GLU A 43 11.95 -15.34 2.79
C GLU A 43 11.92 -14.27 3.88
N PRO A 44 11.14 -13.17 3.73
CA PRO A 44 10.96 -12.19 4.80
C PRO A 44 10.09 -12.75 5.92
N ALA A 45 10.07 -12.09 7.09
CA ALA A 45 9.22 -12.48 8.22
C ALA A 45 7.73 -12.48 7.88
N GLY A 46 7.32 -11.66 6.90
CA GLY A 46 5.94 -11.58 6.42
C GLY A 46 5.73 -10.37 5.52
N VAL A 47 4.52 -10.25 5.01
CA VAL A 47 4.07 -9.07 4.25
C VAL A 47 2.75 -8.57 4.83
N VAL A 48 2.67 -7.27 5.12
CA VAL A 48 1.43 -6.61 5.51
C VAL A 48 0.93 -5.68 4.41
N PHE A 49 -0.29 -5.92 3.94
CA PHE A 49 -0.98 -5.07 2.98
C PHE A 49 -1.79 -4.01 3.73
N GLU A 50 -1.45 -2.75 3.54
CA GLU A 50 -2.25 -1.61 3.99
C GLU A 50 -3.24 -1.23 2.90
N ILE A 51 -4.55 -1.32 3.19
CA ILE A 51 -5.60 -0.86 2.29
C ILE A 51 -6.21 0.42 2.88
N ASP A 52 -5.97 1.55 2.21
CA ASP A 52 -6.62 2.84 2.47
C ASP A 52 -6.93 3.51 1.13
N THR A 53 -8.11 3.21 0.61
CA THR A 53 -8.54 3.68 -0.71
C THR A 53 -9.34 4.98 -0.63
N GLY A 54 -9.81 5.35 0.55
CA GLY A 54 -10.75 6.46 0.76
C GLY A 54 -12.13 6.27 0.11
N GLN A 55 -12.37 5.15 -0.59
CA GLN A 55 -13.59 4.85 -1.35
C GLN A 55 -14.41 3.78 -0.63
N LYS A 56 -15.76 3.92 -0.63
CA LYS A 56 -16.64 2.95 0.04
C LYS A 56 -16.63 1.57 -0.60
N ASP A 57 -16.41 1.51 -1.91
CA ASP A 57 -16.31 0.30 -2.74
C ASP A 57 -14.87 -0.18 -2.95
N GLY A 58 -13.93 0.41 -2.22
CA GLY A 58 -12.50 0.14 -2.37
C GLY A 58 -12.13 -1.33 -2.27
N LEU A 59 -12.75 -2.10 -1.36
CA LEU A 59 -12.45 -3.53 -1.21
C LEU A 59 -12.88 -4.38 -2.42
N GLU A 60 -13.85 -3.91 -3.23
CA GLU A 60 -14.28 -4.67 -4.41
C GLU A 60 -13.15 -4.86 -5.44
N TRP A 61 -12.24 -3.90 -5.54
CA TRP A 61 -11.09 -3.98 -6.43
C TRP A 61 -9.78 -4.26 -5.70
N ALA A 62 -9.61 -3.78 -4.47
CA ALA A 62 -8.38 -3.95 -3.72
C ALA A 62 -8.15 -5.41 -3.31
N LEU A 63 -9.17 -6.10 -2.79
CA LEU A 63 -9.02 -7.50 -2.37
C LEU A 63 -8.65 -8.46 -3.52
N PRO A 64 -9.28 -8.40 -4.72
CA PRO A 64 -8.81 -9.21 -5.85
C PRO A 64 -7.36 -8.91 -6.27
N MET A 65 -6.94 -7.65 -6.21
CA MET A 65 -5.56 -7.25 -6.48
C MET A 65 -4.61 -7.84 -5.42
N VAL A 66 -4.92 -7.65 -4.14
CA VAL A 66 -4.13 -8.22 -3.03
C VAL A 66 -4.05 -9.73 -3.13
N LYS A 67 -5.15 -10.43 -3.42
CA LYS A 67 -5.13 -11.89 -3.64
C LYS A 67 -4.18 -12.31 -4.74
N LYS A 68 -4.15 -11.58 -5.86
CA LYS A 68 -3.19 -11.82 -6.94
C LYS A 68 -1.74 -11.68 -6.45
N HIS A 69 -1.46 -10.64 -5.67
CA HIS A 69 -0.13 -10.42 -5.09
C HIS A 69 0.25 -11.53 -4.10
N ILE A 70 -0.67 -11.94 -3.22
CA ILE A 70 -0.47 -13.06 -2.30
C ILE A 70 -0.12 -14.33 -3.07
N SER A 71 -0.85 -14.64 -4.15
CA SER A 71 -0.56 -15.81 -4.98
C SER A 71 0.84 -15.76 -5.60
N GLN A 72 1.31 -14.58 -6.03
CA GLN A 72 2.67 -14.40 -6.54
C GLN A 72 3.72 -14.59 -5.44
N LEU A 73 3.48 -14.01 -4.26
CA LEU A 73 4.39 -14.09 -3.12
C LEU A 73 4.49 -15.53 -2.59
N LYS A 74 3.35 -16.22 -2.37
CA LYS A 74 3.34 -17.61 -1.89
C LYS A 74 3.87 -18.62 -2.93
N ALA A 75 3.82 -18.30 -4.23
CA ALA A 75 4.50 -19.09 -5.24
C ALA A 75 6.03 -19.04 -5.13
N ARG A 76 6.59 -17.93 -4.62
CA ARG A 76 8.03 -17.75 -4.37
C ARG A 76 8.44 -18.17 -2.97
N PHE A 77 7.60 -17.88 -1.99
CA PHE A 77 7.78 -18.13 -0.55
C PHE A 77 6.53 -18.83 0.00
N PRO A 78 6.47 -20.16 -0.02
CA PRO A 78 5.23 -20.90 0.30
C PRO A 78 4.72 -20.72 1.72
N GLU A 79 5.62 -20.53 2.69
CA GLU A 79 5.28 -20.37 4.12
C GLU A 79 5.14 -18.90 4.55
N LEU A 80 5.21 -17.97 3.61
CA LEU A 80 5.18 -16.54 3.90
C LEU A 80 3.92 -16.14 4.64
N ASP A 81 4.09 -15.53 5.81
CA ASP A 81 3.01 -14.95 6.59
C ASP A 81 2.46 -13.69 5.93
N ILE A 82 1.14 -13.60 5.86
CA ILE A 82 0.44 -12.48 5.22
C ILE A 82 -0.58 -11.87 6.18
N ALA A 83 -0.55 -10.55 6.28
CA ALA A 83 -1.59 -9.76 6.94
C ALA A 83 -2.18 -8.72 5.99
N ILE A 84 -3.44 -8.39 6.20
CA ILE A 84 -4.16 -7.30 5.54
C ILE A 84 -4.73 -6.39 6.63
N VAL A 85 -4.48 -5.10 6.55
CA VAL A 85 -5.08 -4.10 7.42
C VAL A 85 -5.80 -3.08 6.56
N THR A 86 -7.13 -3.00 6.71
CA THR A 86 -7.93 -1.96 6.05
C THR A 86 -8.45 -0.96 7.08
N HIS A 87 -8.23 0.33 6.84
CA HIS A 87 -8.55 1.35 7.83
C HIS A 87 -9.20 2.62 7.24
N GLY A 88 -9.48 2.62 5.93
CA GLY A 88 -10.21 3.67 5.24
C GLY A 88 -11.73 3.43 5.26
N ARG A 89 -12.44 4.14 4.37
CA ARG A 89 -13.90 4.03 4.24
C ARG A 89 -14.38 2.69 3.69
N GLU A 90 -13.52 1.99 3.00
CA GLU A 90 -13.77 0.67 2.40
C GLU A 90 -13.99 -0.43 3.43
N GLN A 91 -13.40 -0.34 4.64
CA GLN A 91 -13.56 -1.36 5.69
C GLN A 91 -15.03 -1.61 6.06
N PHE A 92 -15.87 -0.58 5.94
CA PHE A 92 -17.31 -0.70 6.25
C PHE A 92 -18.08 -1.59 5.29
N ALA A 93 -17.51 -2.00 4.15
CA ALA A 93 -18.07 -3.04 3.30
C ALA A 93 -18.15 -4.42 3.99
N LEU A 94 -17.30 -4.63 5.03
CA LEU A 94 -17.21 -5.87 5.80
C LEU A 94 -18.24 -5.98 6.94
N GLN A 95 -19.05 -4.95 7.19
CA GLN A 95 -20.10 -5.03 8.21
C GLN A 95 -21.09 -6.15 7.93
N ASN A 96 -21.53 -6.88 8.96
CA ASN A 96 -22.52 -7.96 8.90
C ASN A 96 -23.79 -7.54 8.16
N GLN A 97 -24.33 -6.35 8.47
CA GLN A 97 -25.52 -5.80 7.83
C GLN A 97 -25.35 -5.51 6.34
N LYS A 98 -24.12 -5.40 5.84
CA LYS A 98 -23.82 -5.16 4.43
C LYS A 98 -23.44 -6.41 3.65
N LYS A 99 -23.37 -7.56 4.29
CA LYS A 99 -22.95 -8.84 3.69
C LYS A 99 -23.71 -9.17 2.40
N GLN A 100 -25.03 -8.95 2.37
CA GLN A 100 -25.83 -9.25 1.18
C GLN A 100 -25.50 -8.35 -0.01
N ASN A 101 -25.13 -7.09 0.23
CA ASN A 101 -24.78 -6.13 -0.81
C ASN A 101 -23.32 -6.28 -1.26
N ASN A 102 -22.46 -6.84 -0.38
CA ASN A 102 -21.00 -7.00 -0.61
C ASN A 102 -20.58 -8.48 -0.62
N LYS A 103 -21.41 -9.37 -1.17
CA LYS A 103 -21.17 -10.82 -1.16
C LYS A 103 -19.78 -11.21 -1.66
N LYS A 104 -19.30 -10.56 -2.73
CA LYS A 104 -17.97 -10.86 -3.30
C LYS A 104 -16.85 -10.50 -2.34
N VAL A 105 -16.96 -9.34 -1.68
CA VAL A 105 -15.98 -8.87 -0.68
C VAL A 105 -15.92 -9.86 0.48
N HIS A 106 -17.08 -10.19 1.06
CA HIS A 106 -17.16 -11.14 2.18
C HIS A 106 -16.68 -12.55 1.81
N SER A 107 -17.07 -13.07 0.63
CA SER A 107 -16.62 -14.39 0.16
C SER A 107 -15.10 -14.44 -0.04
N LEU A 108 -14.53 -13.39 -0.63
CA LEU A 108 -13.09 -13.31 -0.85
C LEU A 108 -12.32 -13.14 0.47
N THR A 109 -12.84 -12.34 1.40
CA THR A 109 -12.26 -12.21 2.75
C THR A 109 -12.24 -13.55 3.46
N GLN A 110 -13.38 -14.27 3.49
CA GLN A 110 -13.44 -15.62 4.10
C GLN A 110 -12.47 -16.60 3.45
N GLN A 111 -12.32 -16.53 2.11
CA GLN A 111 -11.35 -17.37 1.41
C GLN A 111 -9.92 -17.05 1.85
N LEU A 112 -9.54 -15.78 1.91
CA LEU A 112 -8.20 -15.34 2.32
C LEU A 112 -7.90 -15.77 3.76
N VAL A 113 -8.84 -15.56 4.68
CA VAL A 113 -8.68 -16.01 6.07
C VAL A 113 -8.57 -17.53 6.17
N GLY A 114 -9.34 -18.27 5.35
CA GLY A 114 -9.20 -19.73 5.25
C GLY A 114 -7.88 -20.21 4.62
N GLU A 115 -7.12 -19.32 4.00
CA GLU A 115 -5.76 -19.52 3.48
C GLU A 115 -4.68 -18.94 4.43
N ASP A 116 -4.99 -18.81 5.74
CA ASP A 116 -4.13 -18.30 6.81
C ASP A 116 -3.67 -16.84 6.61
N VAL A 117 -4.49 -16.01 5.95
CA VAL A 117 -4.27 -14.56 5.87
C VAL A 117 -4.98 -13.86 7.02
N GLN A 118 -4.24 -13.12 7.85
CA GLN A 118 -4.82 -12.30 8.91
C GLN A 118 -5.46 -11.05 8.30
N LEU A 119 -6.70 -10.73 8.67
CA LEU A 119 -7.40 -9.57 8.14
C LEU A 119 -7.97 -8.71 9.27
N HIS A 120 -7.51 -7.46 9.33
CA HIS A 120 -7.88 -6.50 10.36
C HIS A 120 -8.62 -5.30 9.79
N VAL A 121 -9.58 -4.79 10.58
CA VAL A 121 -10.20 -3.48 10.39
C VAL A 121 -9.80 -2.54 11.52
N CYS A 122 -9.94 -1.23 11.31
CA CYS A 122 -9.61 -0.21 12.30
C CYS A 122 -10.80 0.07 13.23
N GLY A 123 -10.70 -0.32 14.51
CA GLY A 123 -11.69 -0.07 15.53
C GLY A 123 -11.94 1.41 15.79
N THR A 124 -10.88 2.22 15.95
CA THR A 124 -11.03 3.67 16.15
C THR A 124 -11.81 4.33 15.01
N HIS A 125 -11.57 3.97 13.76
CA HIS A 125 -12.36 4.53 12.64
C HIS A 125 -13.79 3.99 12.64
N ALA A 126 -14.00 2.75 13.08
CA ALA A 126 -15.32 2.17 13.25
C ALA A 126 -16.11 2.93 14.32
N GLU A 127 -15.54 3.15 15.50
CA GLU A 127 -16.15 3.90 16.59
C GLU A 127 -16.55 5.33 16.20
N TRP A 128 -15.73 6.05 15.44
CA TRP A 128 -16.08 7.39 14.91
C TRP A 128 -17.30 7.38 14.00
N ARG A 129 -17.71 6.23 13.53
CA ARG A 129 -18.90 6.01 12.68
C ARG A 129 -20.05 5.34 13.43
N GLY A 130 -19.91 5.12 14.74
CA GLY A 130 -20.88 4.43 15.56
C GLY A 130 -20.99 2.94 15.21
N VAL A 131 -19.90 2.34 14.74
CA VAL A 131 -19.79 0.92 14.40
C VAL A 131 -18.93 0.24 15.46
N SER A 132 -19.41 -0.85 16.03
CA SER A 132 -18.73 -1.62 17.05
C SER A 132 -18.05 -2.88 16.46
N GLU A 133 -17.29 -3.57 17.30
CA GLU A 133 -16.62 -4.83 16.90
C GLU A 133 -17.64 -5.89 16.47
N GLU A 134 -18.75 -5.99 17.17
CA GLU A 134 -19.82 -6.97 16.91
C GLU A 134 -20.55 -6.74 15.56
N ASP A 135 -20.38 -5.57 14.98
CA ASP A 135 -20.91 -5.26 13.64
C ASP A 135 -20.09 -5.93 12.52
N PHE A 136 -18.88 -6.41 12.84
CA PHE A 136 -18.05 -7.15 11.90
C PHE A 136 -18.21 -8.67 12.10
N PRO A 137 -17.97 -9.48 11.05
CA PRO A 137 -18.06 -10.93 11.18
C PRO A 137 -16.83 -11.50 11.92
N GLU A 138 -17.00 -12.64 12.60
CA GLU A 138 -15.98 -13.32 13.41
C GLU A 138 -14.67 -13.65 12.66
N TYR A 139 -14.69 -13.69 11.33
CA TYR A 139 -13.48 -13.89 10.52
C TYR A 139 -12.72 -12.60 10.21
N VAL A 140 -13.09 -11.48 10.83
CA VAL A 140 -12.42 -10.19 10.69
C VAL A 140 -12.00 -9.73 12.09
N ASP A 141 -10.71 -9.52 12.28
CA ASP A 141 -10.20 -9.00 13.54
C ASP A 141 -10.36 -7.46 13.59
N VAL A 142 -10.78 -6.95 14.74
CA VAL A 142 -10.89 -5.51 14.96
C VAL A 142 -9.67 -5.03 15.75
N ALA A 143 -8.69 -4.46 15.04
CA ALA A 143 -7.53 -3.85 15.68
C ALA A 143 -7.92 -2.52 16.35
N VAL A 144 -7.31 -2.18 17.48
CA VAL A 144 -7.55 -0.90 18.19
C VAL A 144 -7.40 0.27 17.21
N THR A 145 -6.29 0.34 16.49
CA THR A 145 -6.12 1.25 15.35
C THR A 145 -5.40 0.55 14.19
N GLY A 146 -5.83 0.79 12.96
CA GLY A 146 -5.17 0.24 11.77
C GLY A 146 -3.68 0.62 11.68
N PRO A 147 -3.31 1.91 11.80
CA PRO A 147 -1.91 2.33 11.77
C PRO A 147 -1.03 1.69 12.86
N ALA A 148 -1.53 1.50 14.09
CA ALA A 148 -0.76 0.81 15.13
C ALA A 148 -0.55 -0.66 14.76
N GLN A 149 -1.57 -1.36 14.30
CA GLN A 149 -1.49 -2.75 13.87
C GLN A 149 -0.46 -2.93 12.74
N ILE A 150 -0.42 -2.00 11.78
CA ILE A 150 0.58 -2.01 10.70
C ILE A 150 1.99 -1.82 11.28
N ASN A 151 2.16 -0.86 12.20
CA ASN A 151 3.46 -0.63 12.83
C ASN A 151 3.94 -1.83 13.63
N ASP A 152 3.05 -2.56 14.31
CA ASP A 152 3.39 -3.78 15.04
C ASP A 152 3.91 -4.87 14.08
N TYR A 153 3.26 -5.08 12.92
CA TYR A 153 3.76 -5.98 11.89
C TYR A 153 5.13 -5.56 11.36
N VAL A 154 5.31 -4.28 11.05
CA VAL A 154 6.60 -3.75 10.58
C VAL A 154 7.69 -3.93 11.63
N ALA A 155 7.37 -3.72 12.92
CA ALA A 155 8.32 -3.88 14.02
C ALA A 155 8.83 -5.33 14.18
N ILE A 156 8.04 -6.32 13.80
CA ILE A 156 8.45 -7.74 13.79
C ILE A 156 9.02 -8.21 12.44
N GLY A 157 9.27 -7.28 11.50
CA GLY A 157 10.00 -7.55 10.26
C GLY A 157 9.13 -7.79 9.02
N TYR A 158 7.81 -7.55 9.09
CA TYR A 158 6.95 -7.60 7.90
C TYR A 158 7.26 -6.44 6.95
N ILE A 159 7.16 -6.73 5.66
CA ILE A 159 7.31 -5.72 4.61
C ILE A 159 5.95 -5.09 4.32
N LEU A 160 5.87 -3.77 4.44
CA LEU A 160 4.64 -3.00 4.17
C LEU A 160 4.44 -2.81 2.67
N VAL A 161 3.24 -3.16 2.19
CA VAL A 161 2.76 -2.93 0.82
C VAL A 161 1.48 -2.08 0.87
N LYS A 162 1.52 -0.88 0.28
CA LYS A 162 0.37 0.05 0.29
C LYS A 162 -0.50 -0.11 -0.94
N ILE A 163 -1.82 -0.18 -0.72
CA ILE A 163 -2.86 -0.27 -1.74
C ILE A 163 -3.79 0.95 -1.60
N THR A 164 -3.51 2.00 -2.36
CA THR A 164 -4.22 3.29 -2.26
C THR A 164 -5.00 3.63 -3.54
N SER A 165 -4.67 3.01 -4.65
CA SER A 165 -5.27 3.28 -5.97
C SER A 165 -5.34 2.03 -6.83
N ARG A 166 -6.22 2.06 -7.82
CA ARG A 166 -6.21 1.08 -8.91
C ARG A 166 -5.00 1.37 -9.81
N THR A 167 -4.11 0.42 -9.98
CA THR A 167 -2.97 0.48 -10.91
C THR A 167 -3.27 -0.35 -12.14
#